data_f8eded4de26e4a0e71a8d58d50e2f86e
#
_entry.id   f8eded4de26e4a0e71a8d58d50e2f86e
#
_cell.length_a   1.000
_cell.length_b   1.000
_cell.length_c   1.000
_cell.angle_alpha   90.00
_cell.angle_beta   90.00
_cell.angle_gamma   90.00
#
_symmetry.space_group_name_H-M   'P 1'
#
loop_
_entity.id
_entity.type
_entity.pdbx_description
1 polymer ?
#
loop_
_entity_poly.entity_id
_entity_poly.type
_entity_poly.pdbx_seq_one_letter_code
_entity_poly.pdbx_strand_id
1 'polypeptide(L)'
;VKSNYNYTSEFILESGEKLDGITITYSDYGPVDAERTIWVCHALSGTSEVLDWWAGLFGDKQLFDPKLDRIICANVLGSCYGTTGAQDFEKPLEFPLVTIKDMVKAHQLLAKHLNLSKIDLLIGASLGGQQAVEWAVTNPDFIKGLILIATNAFHSPYARAFNEVQRLALQADQTFGETNGGQNGLKAARAIAMMSYRSYTDFTLKQSEKEAIADDFKSASYVRYQGEKFVNRFNAYAYYYLSKAMDSHDVLRGRSGSYESVLKEISARTLVIGIDSDTLFPIEEQRFLQQYIPKSQFGLIESAHGHDSFLIDYDKLNVLIRDFLVEEDRANRTEAIDKSETENLKDQKIKTQTLLKRKINYLI
;
A
#
# COMPACT_ATOMS: atom_id res chain seq x y z
N VAL A 1 5.35 4.61 -18.25
CA VAL A 1 6.59 5.41 -18.38
C VAL A 1 6.97 5.92 -16.99
N LYS A 2 8.26 5.84 -16.63
CA LYS A 2 8.80 6.42 -15.38
C LYS A 2 9.02 7.92 -15.57
N SER A 3 8.54 8.71 -14.63
CA SER A 3 8.54 10.17 -14.68
C SER A 3 8.81 10.79 -13.32
N ASN A 4 9.13 12.08 -13.28
CA ASN A 4 9.31 12.86 -12.08
C ASN A 4 8.30 14.00 -12.02
N TYR A 5 7.68 14.18 -10.87
CA TYR A 5 6.92 15.36 -10.53
C TYR A 5 7.69 16.19 -9.50
N ASN A 6 8.03 17.42 -9.86
CA ASN A 6 8.72 18.36 -8.99
C ASN A 6 7.70 19.32 -8.39
N TYR A 7 7.38 19.15 -7.12
CA TYR A 7 6.59 20.11 -6.35
C TYR A 7 7.53 21.15 -5.76
N THR A 8 7.45 22.37 -6.27
CA THR A 8 8.41 23.46 -5.98
C THR A 8 8.01 24.37 -4.83
N SER A 9 6.83 24.18 -4.25
CA SER A 9 6.42 24.90 -3.05
C SER A 9 6.87 24.17 -1.80
N GLU A 10 6.91 24.87 -0.68
CA GLU A 10 7.21 24.31 0.62
C GLU A 10 6.29 23.11 0.94
N PHE A 11 6.90 21.97 1.29
CA PHE A 11 6.18 20.78 1.72
C PHE A 11 6.30 20.65 3.25
N ILE A 12 5.19 20.92 3.93
CA ILE A 12 5.12 20.87 5.40
C ILE A 12 4.81 19.43 5.82
N LEU A 13 5.69 18.83 6.63
CA LEU A 13 5.53 17.50 7.20
C LEU A 13 4.52 17.50 8.36
N GLU A 14 4.06 16.32 8.76
CA GLU A 14 3.19 16.14 9.94
C GLU A 14 3.84 16.68 11.22
N SER A 15 5.17 16.60 11.33
CA SER A 15 5.94 17.17 12.44
C SER A 15 5.91 18.71 12.49
N GLY A 16 5.55 19.38 11.41
CA GLY A 16 5.67 20.81 11.21
C GLY A 16 7.01 21.24 10.58
N GLU A 17 7.97 20.33 10.44
CA GLU A 17 9.20 20.57 9.68
C GLU A 17 8.88 20.76 8.19
N LYS A 18 9.80 21.37 7.45
CA LYS A 18 9.57 21.81 6.09
C LYS A 18 10.67 21.31 5.16
N LEU A 19 10.26 20.92 3.96
CA LEU A 19 11.15 20.67 2.84
C LEU A 19 10.90 21.76 1.77
N ASP A 20 11.96 22.32 1.20
CA ASP A 20 11.91 23.35 0.15
C ASP A 20 11.50 22.77 -1.22
N GLY A 21 10.37 22.05 -1.22
CA GLY A 21 9.91 21.28 -2.34
C GLY A 21 10.28 19.79 -2.21
N ILE A 22 9.62 18.97 -3.04
CA ILE A 22 9.89 17.55 -3.14
C ILE A 22 9.84 17.08 -4.59
N THR A 23 10.66 16.10 -4.92
CA THR A 23 10.55 15.34 -6.17
C THR A 23 9.85 14.02 -5.88
N ILE A 24 8.87 13.66 -6.72
CA ILE A 24 8.18 12.37 -6.66
C ILE A 24 8.46 11.64 -7.97
N THR A 25 9.24 10.57 -7.89
CA THR A 25 9.43 9.67 -9.02
C THR A 25 8.31 8.64 -9.03
N TYR A 26 7.66 8.45 -10.16
CA TYR A 26 6.54 7.54 -10.32
C TYR A 26 6.56 6.85 -11.67
N SER A 27 5.84 5.75 -11.77
CA SER A 27 5.55 5.08 -13.03
C SER A 27 4.06 5.17 -13.31
N ASP A 28 3.73 5.49 -14.57
CA ASP A 28 2.38 5.61 -15.09
C ASP A 28 2.29 4.76 -16.37
N TYR A 29 1.53 3.70 -16.32
CA TYR A 29 1.39 2.72 -17.39
C TYR A 29 -0.05 2.74 -17.91
N GLY A 30 -0.20 2.47 -19.19
CA GLY A 30 -1.49 2.37 -19.86
C GLY A 30 -2.04 3.70 -20.37
N PRO A 31 -3.27 3.67 -20.96
CA PRO A 31 -3.92 4.86 -21.48
C PRO A 31 -4.34 5.82 -20.38
N VAL A 32 -4.15 7.13 -20.59
CA VAL A 32 -4.57 8.16 -19.62
C VAL A 32 -6.09 8.19 -19.47
N ASP A 33 -6.82 7.82 -20.52
CA ASP A 33 -8.28 7.76 -20.62
C ASP A 33 -8.83 6.33 -20.42
N ALA A 34 -8.05 5.43 -19.82
CA ALA A 34 -8.51 4.09 -19.45
C ALA A 34 -9.77 4.17 -18.58
N GLU A 35 -10.68 3.22 -18.75
CA GLU A 35 -11.92 3.15 -17.96
C GLU A 35 -11.66 2.94 -16.47
N ARG A 36 -10.51 2.33 -16.12
CA ARG A 36 -10.12 2.05 -14.75
C ARG A 36 -8.72 2.60 -14.44
N THR A 37 -8.64 3.44 -13.41
CA THR A 37 -7.38 3.92 -12.85
C THR A 37 -7.05 3.16 -11.57
N ILE A 38 -5.89 2.51 -11.55
CA ILE A 38 -5.37 1.73 -10.44
C ILE A 38 -4.16 2.46 -9.84
N TRP A 39 -4.20 2.72 -8.55
CA TRP A 39 -3.04 3.24 -7.82
C TRP A 39 -2.46 2.16 -6.92
N VAL A 40 -1.16 1.91 -7.04
CA VAL A 40 -0.45 0.93 -6.22
C VAL A 40 0.46 1.63 -5.24
N CYS A 41 0.29 1.33 -3.96
CA CYS A 41 1.20 1.73 -2.89
C CYS A 41 2.21 0.61 -2.66
N HIS A 42 3.50 0.85 -2.91
CA HIS A 42 4.52 -0.18 -2.77
C HIS A 42 4.92 -0.43 -1.31
N ALA A 43 5.40 -1.65 -1.03
CA ALA A 43 5.92 -2.06 0.27
C ALA A 43 7.31 -1.43 0.56
N LEU A 44 7.85 -1.61 1.79
CA LEU A 44 9.05 -0.97 2.33
C LEU A 44 10.21 -0.85 1.33
N SER A 45 10.54 -1.92 0.65
CA SER A 45 11.67 -1.98 -0.29
C SER A 45 11.23 -2.09 -1.75
N GLY A 46 9.96 -1.77 -2.04
CA GLY A 46 9.41 -1.73 -3.39
C GLY A 46 9.86 -0.47 -4.15
N THR A 47 9.47 -0.42 -5.41
CA THR A 47 9.72 0.70 -6.33
C THR A 47 8.43 1.07 -7.06
N SER A 48 8.45 2.19 -7.79
CA SER A 48 7.35 2.55 -8.68
C SER A 48 7.15 1.59 -9.86
N GLU A 49 8.10 0.68 -10.11
CA GLU A 49 8.08 -0.25 -11.24
C GLU A 49 7.31 -1.53 -10.88
N VAL A 50 6.00 -1.38 -10.62
CA VAL A 50 5.12 -2.46 -10.13
C VAL A 50 5.04 -3.65 -11.10
N LEU A 51 5.19 -3.45 -12.39
CA LEU A 51 5.18 -4.52 -13.38
C LEU A 51 6.36 -5.49 -13.21
N ASP A 52 7.45 -5.04 -12.57
CA ASP A 52 8.64 -5.88 -12.34
C ASP A 52 8.50 -6.73 -11.07
N TRP A 53 8.11 -6.08 -9.95
CA TRP A 53 8.10 -6.78 -8.66
C TRP A 53 6.77 -7.45 -8.32
N TRP A 54 5.69 -7.13 -9.05
CA TRP A 54 4.36 -7.76 -8.89
C TRP A 54 3.84 -8.34 -10.21
N ALA A 55 4.76 -8.86 -11.03
CA ALA A 55 4.49 -9.38 -12.38
C ALA A 55 3.43 -10.50 -12.44
N GLY A 56 3.12 -11.17 -11.32
CA GLY A 56 2.05 -12.16 -11.25
C GLY A 56 0.64 -11.57 -11.16
N LEU A 57 0.52 -10.26 -10.88
CA LEU A 57 -0.77 -9.53 -10.84
C LEU A 57 -0.86 -8.45 -11.91
N PHE A 58 0.28 -7.84 -12.27
CA PHE A 58 0.37 -6.69 -13.17
C PHE A 58 1.19 -7.04 -14.41
N GLY A 59 0.67 -6.75 -15.58
CA GLY A 59 1.38 -6.97 -16.84
C GLY A 59 0.45 -7.42 -17.97
N ASP A 60 1.04 -7.70 -19.14
CA ASP A 60 0.27 -8.16 -20.31
C ASP A 60 -0.52 -9.44 -19.98
N LYS A 61 -1.83 -9.40 -20.19
CA LYS A 61 -2.78 -10.49 -19.88
C LYS A 61 -2.87 -10.91 -18.40
N GLN A 62 -2.29 -10.14 -17.50
CA GLN A 62 -2.47 -10.35 -16.07
C GLN A 62 -3.81 -9.76 -15.60
N LEU A 63 -4.11 -9.89 -14.30
CA LEU A 63 -5.33 -9.35 -13.71
C LEU A 63 -5.47 -7.84 -13.94
N PHE A 64 -4.34 -7.13 -13.89
CA PHE A 64 -4.21 -5.71 -14.16
C PHE A 64 -3.30 -5.52 -15.39
N ASP A 65 -3.92 -5.34 -16.54
CA ASP A 65 -3.25 -5.24 -17.82
C ASP A 65 -3.08 -3.77 -18.23
N PRO A 66 -1.83 -3.28 -18.40
CA PRO A 66 -1.58 -1.90 -18.81
C PRO A 66 -2.08 -1.56 -20.23
N LYS A 67 -2.60 -2.52 -20.97
CA LYS A 67 -3.31 -2.25 -22.24
C LYS A 67 -4.75 -1.80 -22.01
N LEU A 68 -5.32 -2.12 -20.85
CA LEU A 68 -6.73 -1.87 -20.50
C LEU A 68 -6.85 -0.88 -19.35
N ASP A 69 -5.91 -0.95 -18.40
CA ASP A 69 -5.91 -0.18 -17.15
C ASP A 69 -4.86 0.91 -17.17
N ARG A 70 -5.14 2.06 -16.56
CA ARG A 70 -4.12 3.01 -16.15
C ARG A 70 -3.58 2.61 -14.79
N ILE A 71 -2.30 2.27 -14.70
CA ILE A 71 -1.65 1.77 -13.50
C ILE A 71 -0.60 2.79 -13.05
N ILE A 72 -0.78 3.37 -11.86
CA ILE A 72 0.10 4.37 -11.28
C ILE A 72 0.73 3.82 -10.02
N CYS A 73 2.04 3.94 -9.91
CA CYS A 73 2.78 3.65 -8.68
C CYS A 73 3.84 4.73 -8.47
N ALA A 74 3.87 5.35 -7.30
CA ALA A 74 4.85 6.36 -6.94
C ALA A 74 5.81 5.83 -5.89
N ASN A 75 7.11 6.16 -6.02
CA ASN A 75 8.06 5.94 -4.95
C ASN A 75 7.73 6.84 -3.75
N VAL A 76 7.66 6.27 -2.57
CA VAL A 76 7.30 7.00 -1.35
C VAL A 76 8.36 8.03 -0.97
N LEU A 77 7.94 9.09 -0.29
CA LEU A 77 8.84 10.07 0.33
C LEU A 77 9.77 9.35 1.32
N GLY A 78 11.08 9.61 1.22
CA GLY A 78 12.11 8.88 1.97
C GLY A 78 12.69 7.66 1.24
N SER A 79 12.15 7.27 0.07
CA SER A 79 12.68 6.18 -0.77
C SER A 79 14.01 6.57 -1.42
N CYS A 80 14.85 5.57 -1.75
CA CYS A 80 16.10 5.77 -2.49
C CYS A 80 15.97 5.64 -4.02
N TYR A 81 14.75 5.65 -4.55
CA TYR A 81 14.50 5.44 -5.98
C TYR A 81 14.03 6.71 -6.71
N GLY A 82 14.63 7.86 -6.35
CA GLY A 82 14.46 9.14 -7.04
C GLY A 82 13.39 10.06 -6.46
N THR A 83 12.55 9.60 -5.54
CA THR A 83 11.73 10.48 -4.71
C THR A 83 12.59 11.06 -3.60
N THR A 84 12.34 12.32 -3.22
CA THR A 84 13.07 13.01 -2.16
C THR A 84 13.24 12.15 -0.92
N GLY A 85 14.47 12.00 -0.44
CA GLY A 85 14.84 11.17 0.69
C GLY A 85 16.17 11.59 1.30
N ALA A 86 16.65 10.81 2.26
CA ALA A 86 17.88 11.11 3.00
C ALA A 86 19.15 11.23 2.13
N GLN A 87 19.18 10.55 0.98
CA GLN A 87 20.29 10.62 0.02
C GLN A 87 20.41 12.00 -0.68
N ASP A 88 19.39 12.84 -0.60
CA ASP A 88 19.41 14.18 -1.19
C ASP A 88 19.99 15.24 -0.21
N PHE A 89 20.38 14.81 0.99
CA PHE A 89 20.98 15.64 2.03
C PHE A 89 22.48 15.39 2.12
N GLU A 90 23.26 16.45 2.32
CA GLU A 90 24.70 16.35 2.49
C GLU A 90 25.06 15.42 3.67
N LYS A 91 24.30 15.55 4.76
CA LYS A 91 24.32 14.62 5.88
C LYS A 91 22.99 13.85 5.93
N PRO A 92 22.98 12.57 5.59
CA PRO A 92 21.75 11.80 5.47
C PRO A 92 20.86 11.78 6.72
N LEU A 93 21.48 11.94 7.92
CA LEU A 93 20.75 12.00 9.20
C LEU A 93 20.09 13.35 9.49
N GLU A 94 20.32 14.37 8.66
CA GLU A 94 19.60 15.66 8.71
C GLU A 94 18.27 15.60 7.95
N PHE A 95 17.98 14.51 7.22
CA PHE A 95 16.67 14.31 6.62
C PHE A 95 15.60 14.23 7.72
N PRO A 96 14.50 14.99 7.62
CA PRO A 96 13.48 15.00 8.65
C PRO A 96 12.72 13.67 8.73
N LEU A 97 12.08 13.42 9.88
CA LEU A 97 11.20 12.27 10.02
C LEU A 97 9.97 12.44 9.14
N VAL A 98 9.81 11.54 8.18
CA VAL A 98 8.60 11.41 7.38
C VAL A 98 7.69 10.34 7.96
N THR A 99 6.39 10.53 7.84
CA THR A 99 5.35 9.62 8.33
C THR A 99 4.54 9.03 7.18
N ILE A 100 3.70 8.03 7.48
CA ILE A 100 2.74 7.51 6.49
C ILE A 100 1.80 8.63 5.97
N LYS A 101 1.42 9.58 6.82
CA LYS A 101 0.60 10.72 6.41
C LYS A 101 1.31 11.64 5.43
N ASP A 102 2.61 11.86 5.62
CA ASP A 102 3.43 12.64 4.69
C ASP A 102 3.56 11.95 3.32
N MET A 103 3.72 10.62 3.31
CA MET A 103 3.72 9.84 2.07
C MET A 103 2.39 9.96 1.34
N VAL A 104 1.27 9.84 2.04
CA VAL A 104 -0.09 10.01 1.46
C VAL A 104 -0.28 11.43 0.95
N LYS A 105 0.15 12.46 1.69
CA LYS A 105 0.11 13.85 1.23
C LYS A 105 0.90 14.05 -0.07
N ALA A 106 2.07 13.44 -0.20
CA ALA A 106 2.85 13.46 -1.44
C ALA A 106 2.10 12.76 -2.59
N HIS A 107 1.49 11.61 -2.34
CA HIS A 107 0.65 10.92 -3.34
C HIS A 107 -0.56 11.76 -3.78
N GLN A 108 -1.20 12.47 -2.87
CA GLN A 108 -2.32 13.38 -3.19
C GLN A 108 -1.88 14.54 -4.09
N LEU A 109 -0.68 15.11 -3.86
CA LEU A 109 -0.12 16.13 -4.74
C LEU A 109 0.15 15.58 -6.14
N LEU A 110 0.67 14.38 -6.25
CA LEU A 110 0.88 13.72 -7.54
C LEU A 110 -0.46 13.41 -8.23
N ALA A 111 -1.45 12.88 -7.50
CA ALA A 111 -2.78 12.62 -8.05
C ALA A 111 -3.43 13.88 -8.62
N LYS A 112 -3.29 15.01 -7.91
CA LYS A 112 -3.73 16.33 -8.39
C LYS A 112 -2.97 16.77 -9.63
N HIS A 113 -1.65 16.58 -9.68
CA HIS A 113 -0.82 16.89 -10.86
C HIS A 113 -1.26 16.07 -12.08
N LEU A 114 -1.62 14.81 -11.88
CA LEU A 114 -2.11 13.90 -12.93
C LEU A 114 -3.58 14.16 -13.29
N ASN A 115 -4.22 15.17 -12.70
CA ASN A 115 -5.63 15.54 -12.89
C ASN A 115 -6.60 14.37 -12.61
N LEU A 116 -6.29 13.52 -11.63
CA LEU A 116 -7.19 12.44 -11.23
C LEU A 116 -8.36 13.02 -10.44
N SER A 117 -9.57 12.72 -10.87
CA SER A 117 -10.79 13.05 -10.13
C SER A 117 -11.14 11.99 -9.10
N LYS A 118 -10.77 10.73 -9.36
CA LYS A 118 -10.97 9.54 -8.50
C LYS A 118 -9.92 8.47 -8.82
N ILE A 119 -9.73 7.55 -7.89
CA ILE A 119 -9.03 6.29 -8.06
C ILE A 119 -10.07 5.17 -8.05
N ASP A 120 -10.13 4.37 -9.13
CA ASP A 120 -11.07 3.25 -9.20
C ASP A 120 -10.64 2.11 -8.29
N LEU A 121 -9.32 1.87 -8.16
CA LEU A 121 -8.80 0.84 -7.26
C LEU A 121 -7.48 1.28 -6.64
N LEU A 122 -7.44 1.38 -5.32
CA LEU A 122 -6.24 1.61 -4.53
C LEU A 122 -5.77 0.28 -3.92
N ILE A 123 -4.52 -0.12 -4.19
CA ILE A 123 -3.98 -1.40 -3.75
C ILE A 123 -2.71 -1.15 -2.94
N GLY A 124 -2.60 -1.78 -1.78
CA GLY A 124 -1.38 -1.74 -0.97
C GLY A 124 -1.19 -2.99 -0.12
N ALA A 125 0.08 -3.42 -0.01
CA ALA A 125 0.49 -4.52 0.85
C ALA A 125 1.52 -4.01 1.87
N SER A 126 1.49 -4.52 3.12
CA SER A 126 2.44 -4.15 4.16
C SER A 126 2.48 -2.62 4.40
N LEU A 127 3.66 -1.96 4.32
CA LEU A 127 3.80 -0.49 4.30
C LEU A 127 2.88 0.16 3.24
N GLY A 128 2.71 -0.47 2.08
CA GLY A 128 1.81 0.02 1.04
C GLY A 128 0.36 -0.02 1.48
N GLY A 129 -0.03 -1.03 2.24
CA GLY A 129 -1.34 -1.12 2.85
C GLY A 129 -1.58 -0.04 3.92
N GLN A 130 -0.57 0.29 4.72
CA GLN A 130 -0.64 1.41 5.68
C GLN A 130 -0.90 2.75 4.97
N GLN A 131 -0.23 3.00 3.84
CA GLN A 131 -0.48 4.16 2.99
C GLN A 131 -1.92 4.15 2.45
N ALA A 132 -2.38 3.00 1.97
CA ALA A 132 -3.71 2.85 1.39
C ALA A 132 -4.83 3.07 2.43
N VAL A 133 -4.69 2.53 3.64
CA VAL A 133 -5.64 2.78 4.75
C VAL A 133 -5.64 4.27 5.11
N GLU A 134 -4.48 4.88 5.31
CA GLU A 134 -4.38 6.30 5.66
C GLU A 134 -5.00 7.20 4.58
N TRP A 135 -4.77 6.88 3.31
CA TRP A 135 -5.36 7.63 2.21
C TRP A 135 -6.88 7.49 2.15
N ALA A 136 -7.39 6.27 2.32
CA ALA A 136 -8.82 6.01 2.32
C ALA A 136 -9.56 6.71 3.47
N VAL A 137 -8.93 6.81 4.64
CA VAL A 137 -9.46 7.58 5.78
C VAL A 137 -9.40 9.09 5.52
N THR A 138 -8.33 9.58 4.89
CA THR A 138 -8.13 11.02 4.66
C THR A 138 -9.02 11.56 3.52
N ASN A 139 -9.27 10.77 2.48
CA ASN A 139 -10.06 11.14 1.30
C ASN A 139 -11.08 10.05 0.95
N PRO A 140 -12.10 9.82 1.77
CA PRO A 140 -13.02 8.69 1.61
C PRO A 140 -13.76 8.68 0.27
N ASP A 141 -14.08 9.85 -0.29
CA ASP A 141 -14.83 9.96 -1.56
C ASP A 141 -13.93 9.87 -2.81
N PHE A 142 -12.61 9.86 -2.65
CA PHE A 142 -11.66 9.84 -3.76
C PHE A 142 -11.37 8.43 -4.27
N ILE A 143 -11.62 7.40 -3.43
CA ILE A 143 -11.27 6.00 -3.69
C ILE A 143 -12.57 5.19 -3.78
N LYS A 144 -12.80 4.50 -4.90
CA LYS A 144 -13.98 3.64 -5.09
C LYS A 144 -13.79 2.24 -4.53
N GLY A 145 -12.67 1.59 -4.86
CA GLY A 145 -12.29 0.27 -4.41
C GLY A 145 -10.95 0.27 -3.70
N LEU A 146 -10.81 -0.54 -2.65
CA LEU A 146 -9.63 -0.62 -1.80
C LEU A 146 -9.23 -2.08 -1.58
N ILE A 147 -7.96 -2.40 -1.81
CA ILE A 147 -7.40 -3.73 -1.52
C ILE A 147 -6.25 -3.57 -0.55
N LEU A 148 -6.40 -4.15 0.63
CA LEU A 148 -5.46 -4.12 1.74
C LEU A 148 -4.92 -5.52 1.99
N ILE A 149 -3.60 -5.72 1.87
CA ILE A 149 -2.97 -7.03 1.97
C ILE A 149 -1.93 -7.01 3.08
N ALA A 150 -2.01 -7.93 4.05
CA ALA A 150 -1.02 -8.10 5.11
C ALA A 150 -0.60 -6.76 5.74
N THR A 151 -1.58 -6.00 6.23
CA THR A 151 -1.41 -4.64 6.77
C THR A 151 -2.32 -4.40 7.98
N ASN A 152 -2.28 -3.21 8.56
CA ASN A 152 -2.97 -2.90 9.81
C ASN A 152 -3.51 -1.46 9.88
N ALA A 153 -4.30 -1.17 10.91
CA ALA A 153 -4.78 0.18 11.23
C ALA A 153 -3.75 0.98 12.07
N PHE A 154 -2.91 0.31 12.80
CA PHE A 154 -1.81 0.86 13.60
C PHE A 154 -0.69 -0.17 13.72
N HIS A 155 0.55 0.31 13.71
CA HIS A 155 1.71 -0.60 13.80
C HIS A 155 1.83 -1.17 15.20
N SER A 156 1.94 -2.51 15.32
CA SER A 156 1.96 -3.18 16.62
C SER A 156 3.28 -2.95 17.38
N PRO A 157 3.26 -3.04 18.72
CA PRO A 157 4.50 -2.98 19.50
C PRO A 157 5.53 -4.05 19.10
N TYR A 158 5.08 -5.24 18.70
CA TYR A 158 5.93 -6.33 18.22
C TYR A 158 6.66 -5.95 16.93
N ALA A 159 5.93 -5.45 15.94
CA ALA A 159 6.50 -5.02 14.67
C ALA A 159 7.43 -3.80 14.83
N ARG A 160 7.07 -2.84 15.72
CA ARG A 160 7.95 -1.72 16.09
C ARG A 160 9.26 -2.20 16.72
N ALA A 161 9.21 -3.23 17.59
CA ALA A 161 10.41 -3.82 18.19
C ALA A 161 11.31 -4.47 17.13
N PHE A 162 10.73 -5.18 16.15
CA PHE A 162 11.48 -5.72 15.01
C PHE A 162 12.17 -4.62 14.20
N ASN A 163 11.45 -3.54 13.90
CA ASN A 163 12.04 -2.39 13.20
C ASN A 163 13.16 -1.75 14.00
N GLU A 164 13.00 -1.61 15.32
CA GLU A 164 14.03 -1.03 16.19
C GLU A 164 15.30 -1.89 16.22
N VAL A 165 15.18 -3.21 16.36
CA VAL A 165 16.36 -4.12 16.31
C VAL A 165 17.13 -3.97 15.00
N GLN A 166 16.42 -3.80 13.88
CA GLN A 166 17.04 -3.53 12.58
C GLN A 166 17.75 -2.16 12.53
N ARG A 167 17.14 -1.12 13.11
CA ARG A 167 17.77 0.20 13.23
C ARG A 167 19.00 0.19 14.15
N LEU A 168 18.96 -0.55 15.25
CA LEU A 168 20.13 -0.77 16.11
C LEU A 168 21.28 -1.42 15.34
N ALA A 169 20.99 -2.40 14.46
CA ALA A 169 22.00 -2.98 13.59
C ALA A 169 22.59 -1.96 12.59
N LEU A 170 21.75 -1.07 12.03
CA LEU A 170 22.24 0.04 11.20
C LEU A 170 23.14 0.98 11.97
N GLN A 171 22.74 1.40 13.16
CA GLN A 171 23.47 2.34 14.01
C GLN A 171 24.78 1.76 14.57
N ALA A 172 24.90 0.43 14.66
CA ALA A 172 26.14 -0.24 15.07
C ALA A 172 27.22 -0.22 13.97
N ASP A 173 26.88 0.09 12.73
CA ASP A 173 27.86 0.29 11.66
C ASP A 173 28.62 1.60 11.87
N GLN A 174 29.94 1.52 11.95
CA GLN A 174 30.81 2.68 12.23
C GLN A 174 30.71 3.79 11.17
N THR A 175 30.29 3.44 9.96
CA THR A 175 30.10 4.39 8.86
C THR A 175 28.68 4.98 8.81
N PHE A 176 27.79 4.58 9.74
CA PHE A 176 26.43 5.11 9.77
C PHE A 176 26.45 6.61 10.17
N GLY A 177 25.90 7.45 9.31
CA GLY A 177 25.97 8.91 9.40
C GLY A 177 26.86 9.54 8.31
N GLU A 178 27.74 8.76 7.68
CA GLU A 178 28.54 9.20 6.55
C GLU A 178 27.75 9.11 5.24
N THR A 179 28.08 9.95 4.27
CA THR A 179 27.50 9.83 2.91
C THR A 179 27.80 8.44 2.34
N ASN A 180 26.76 7.70 1.94
CA ASN A 180 26.81 6.30 1.49
C ASN A 180 27.27 5.27 2.55
N GLY A 181 27.34 5.63 3.82
CA GLY A 181 27.67 4.73 4.93
C GLY A 181 26.52 3.79 5.33
N GLY A 182 26.74 2.98 6.38
CA GLY A 182 25.74 2.10 6.98
C GLY A 182 25.46 0.80 6.21
N GLN A 183 26.29 0.44 5.24
CA GLN A 183 26.01 -0.73 4.37
C GLN A 183 26.12 -2.06 5.09
N ASN A 184 27.09 -2.24 6.00
CA ASN A 184 27.20 -3.45 6.79
C ASN A 184 26.05 -3.56 7.80
N GLY A 185 25.64 -2.43 8.37
CA GLY A 185 24.43 -2.35 9.20
C GLY A 185 23.16 -2.73 8.41
N LEU A 186 23.07 -2.30 7.14
CA LEU A 186 21.93 -2.65 6.27
C LEU A 186 21.90 -4.15 5.94
N LYS A 187 23.06 -4.80 5.73
CA LYS A 187 23.15 -6.26 5.58
C LYS A 187 22.60 -6.97 6.79
N ALA A 188 23.01 -6.55 7.99
CA ALA A 188 22.54 -7.13 9.24
C ALA A 188 21.03 -6.86 9.46
N ALA A 189 20.57 -5.64 9.21
CA ALA A 189 19.16 -5.28 9.29
C ALA A 189 18.29 -6.15 8.34
N ARG A 190 18.77 -6.37 7.11
CA ARG A 190 18.07 -7.25 6.16
C ARG A 190 18.05 -8.70 6.61
N ALA A 191 19.14 -9.20 7.19
CA ALA A 191 19.19 -10.55 7.75
C ALA A 191 18.15 -10.74 8.87
N ILE A 192 18.02 -9.75 9.76
CA ILE A 192 16.99 -9.72 10.82
C ILE A 192 15.58 -9.69 10.19
N ALA A 193 15.36 -8.83 9.20
CA ALA A 193 14.07 -8.70 8.52
C ALA A 193 13.60 -10.03 7.89
N MET A 194 14.52 -10.80 7.31
CA MET A 194 14.18 -12.11 6.72
C MET A 194 13.60 -13.08 7.73
N MET A 195 13.93 -12.96 9.02
CA MET A 195 13.34 -13.79 10.08
C MET A 195 11.89 -13.44 10.38
N SER A 196 11.48 -12.19 10.15
CA SER A 196 10.08 -11.78 10.30
C SER A 196 9.24 -11.93 9.02
N TYR A 197 9.89 -12.00 7.85
CA TYR A 197 9.20 -12.14 6.56
C TYR A 197 8.88 -13.58 6.20
N ARG A 198 9.61 -14.55 6.76
CA ARG A 198 9.44 -15.98 6.51
C ARG A 198 8.77 -16.66 7.68
N SER A 199 7.89 -17.61 7.41
CA SER A 199 7.37 -18.46 8.48
C SER A 199 8.44 -19.42 8.98
N TYR A 200 8.30 -19.86 10.22
CA TYR A 200 9.17 -20.90 10.79
C TYR A 200 9.18 -22.16 9.93
N THR A 201 8.02 -22.60 9.46
CA THR A 201 7.87 -23.84 8.68
C THR A 201 8.61 -23.76 7.34
N ASP A 202 8.38 -22.71 6.56
CA ASP A 202 9.04 -22.53 5.24
C ASP A 202 10.55 -22.36 5.41
N PHE A 203 10.97 -21.56 6.38
CA PHE A 203 12.38 -21.32 6.66
C PHE A 203 13.09 -22.60 7.05
N THR A 204 12.52 -23.37 7.99
CA THR A 204 13.09 -24.64 8.47
C THR A 204 13.16 -25.64 7.34
N LEU A 205 12.09 -25.84 6.58
CA LEU A 205 12.07 -26.78 5.46
C LEU A 205 13.16 -26.46 4.42
N LYS A 206 13.33 -25.19 4.06
CA LYS A 206 14.27 -24.77 3.02
C LYS A 206 15.71 -24.70 3.47
N GLN A 207 15.96 -24.45 4.77
CA GLN A 207 17.30 -24.22 5.31
C GLN A 207 17.83 -25.38 6.17
N SER A 208 17.11 -26.48 6.27
CA SER A 208 17.59 -27.69 6.96
C SER A 208 18.80 -28.30 6.25
N GLU A 209 19.74 -28.78 7.05
CA GLU A 209 20.90 -29.54 6.58
C GLU A 209 20.49 -30.98 6.19
N LYS A 210 21.19 -31.55 5.24
CA LYS A 210 21.01 -32.97 4.86
C LYS A 210 21.70 -33.90 5.83
N GLU A 211 22.78 -33.47 6.47
CA GLU A 211 23.61 -34.21 7.39
C GLU A 211 23.90 -33.36 8.63
N ALA A 212 24.22 -33.97 9.75
CA ALA A 212 24.61 -33.27 10.97
C ALA A 212 25.98 -32.60 10.79
N ILE A 213 26.03 -31.29 10.88
CA ILE A 213 27.25 -30.48 10.80
C ILE A 213 27.41 -29.63 12.05
N ALA A 214 28.63 -29.17 12.33
CA ALA A 214 28.93 -28.38 13.51
C ALA A 214 29.01 -26.88 13.24
N ASP A 215 29.20 -26.46 12.00
CA ASP A 215 29.38 -25.06 11.57
C ASP A 215 29.02 -24.90 10.08
N ASP A 216 29.04 -23.65 9.60
CA ASP A 216 28.71 -23.25 8.22
C ASP A 216 27.31 -23.65 7.75
N PHE A 217 26.34 -23.40 8.60
CA PHE A 217 24.96 -23.72 8.38
C PHE A 217 24.36 -23.02 7.16
N LYS A 218 23.55 -23.76 6.40
CA LYS A 218 22.80 -23.25 5.24
C LYS A 218 21.94 -22.05 5.60
N SER A 219 21.30 -22.07 6.77
CA SER A 219 20.51 -20.95 7.31
C SER A 219 21.35 -19.69 7.49
N ALA A 220 22.58 -19.81 8.00
CA ALA A 220 23.50 -18.68 8.16
C ALA A 220 23.96 -18.12 6.80
N SER A 221 24.29 -18.98 5.85
CA SER A 221 24.65 -18.60 4.47
C SER A 221 23.48 -17.90 3.78
N TYR A 222 22.25 -18.35 3.97
CA TYR A 222 21.06 -17.75 3.41
C TYR A 222 20.84 -16.31 3.89
N VAL A 223 20.90 -16.05 5.19
CA VAL A 223 20.65 -14.68 5.70
C VAL A 223 21.78 -13.74 5.33
N ARG A 224 23.05 -14.20 5.30
CA ARG A 224 24.18 -13.42 4.78
C ARG A 224 23.97 -13.04 3.31
N TYR A 225 23.61 -14.01 2.47
CA TYR A 225 23.32 -13.78 1.04
C TYR A 225 22.19 -12.76 0.85
N GLN A 226 21.11 -12.84 1.61
CA GLN A 226 20.01 -11.89 1.51
C GLN A 226 20.44 -10.46 1.88
N GLY A 227 21.29 -10.31 2.88
CA GLY A 227 21.90 -9.03 3.24
C GLY A 227 22.76 -8.46 2.11
N GLU A 228 23.71 -9.27 1.57
CA GLU A 228 24.59 -8.87 0.46
C GLU A 228 23.78 -8.47 -0.80
N LYS A 229 22.77 -9.27 -1.16
CA LYS A 229 21.91 -8.96 -2.29
C LYS A 229 21.15 -7.64 -2.11
N PHE A 230 20.74 -7.34 -0.89
CA PHE A 230 19.90 -6.17 -0.60
C PHE A 230 20.66 -4.84 -0.72
N VAL A 231 21.88 -4.75 -0.21
CA VAL A 231 22.69 -3.52 -0.26
C VAL A 231 23.05 -3.08 -1.69
N ASN A 232 23.02 -4.01 -2.65
CA ASN A 232 23.25 -3.68 -4.06
C ASN A 232 22.13 -2.85 -4.69
N ARG A 233 20.95 -2.77 -4.05
CA ARG A 233 19.78 -2.09 -4.60
C ARG A 233 19.09 -1.14 -3.63
N PHE A 234 19.46 -1.14 -2.35
CA PHE A 234 18.76 -0.34 -1.34
C PHE A 234 19.74 0.46 -0.50
N ASN A 235 19.29 1.62 -0.01
CA ASN A 235 20.11 2.54 0.76
C ASN A 235 19.83 2.39 2.27
N ALA A 236 20.87 2.48 3.09
CA ALA A 236 20.79 2.33 4.55
C ALA A 236 19.89 3.39 5.22
N TYR A 237 19.98 4.62 4.76
CA TYR A 237 19.20 5.73 5.32
C TYR A 237 17.74 5.67 4.87
N ALA A 238 17.48 5.30 3.63
CA ALA A 238 16.10 5.02 3.19
C ALA A 238 15.46 3.92 4.05
N TYR A 239 16.20 2.83 4.33
CA TYR A 239 15.70 1.78 5.22
C TYR A 239 15.43 2.30 6.64
N TYR A 240 16.34 3.10 7.18
CA TYR A 240 16.21 3.70 8.50
C TYR A 240 14.94 4.57 8.60
N TYR A 241 14.76 5.51 7.68
CA TYR A 241 13.63 6.43 7.71
C TYR A 241 12.29 5.75 7.36
N LEU A 242 12.28 4.85 6.39
CA LEU A 242 11.05 4.12 6.03
C LEU A 242 10.59 3.18 7.14
N SER A 243 11.51 2.55 7.89
CA SER A 243 11.15 1.75 9.06
C SER A 243 10.55 2.62 10.18
N LYS A 244 11.06 3.85 10.38
CA LYS A 244 10.48 4.83 11.33
C LYS A 244 9.11 5.32 10.84
N ALA A 245 8.92 5.50 9.54
CA ALA A 245 7.63 5.84 8.97
C ALA A 245 6.60 4.75 9.22
N MET A 246 6.96 3.46 9.05
CA MET A 246 6.09 2.32 9.43
C MET A 246 5.69 2.39 10.90
N ASP A 247 6.65 2.61 11.80
CA ASP A 247 6.40 2.71 13.24
C ASP A 247 5.42 3.84 13.58
N SER A 248 5.42 4.89 12.77
CA SER A 248 4.53 6.04 12.93
C SER A 248 3.08 5.74 12.56
N HIS A 249 2.80 4.63 11.87
CA HIS A 249 1.46 4.33 11.41
C HIS A 249 0.47 4.11 12.55
N ASP A 250 -0.54 4.95 12.58
CA ASP A 250 -1.69 4.85 13.45
C ASP A 250 -2.79 5.75 12.87
N VAL A 251 -3.87 5.15 12.38
CA VAL A 251 -4.97 5.91 11.75
C VAL A 251 -5.70 6.81 12.73
N LEU A 252 -5.60 6.55 14.04
CA LEU A 252 -6.22 7.38 15.06
C LEU A 252 -5.36 8.60 15.43
N ARG A 253 -4.05 8.56 15.19
CA ARG A 253 -3.14 9.63 15.57
C ARG A 253 -3.54 10.97 14.93
N GLY A 254 -3.75 11.99 15.78
CA GLY A 254 -4.16 13.32 15.37
C GLY A 254 -5.63 13.41 14.92
N ARG A 255 -6.43 12.38 15.16
CA ARG A 255 -7.87 12.34 14.92
C ARG A 255 -8.62 12.14 16.23
N SER A 256 -9.85 12.64 16.32
CA SER A 256 -10.75 12.43 17.46
C SER A 256 -11.53 11.12 17.31
N GLY A 257 -11.99 10.55 18.42
CA GLY A 257 -12.85 9.38 18.43
C GLY A 257 -12.12 8.07 18.73
N SER A 258 -12.52 7.01 18.06
CA SER A 258 -11.97 5.65 18.20
C SER A 258 -11.52 5.11 16.84
N TYR A 259 -10.78 4.01 16.84
CA TYR A 259 -10.45 3.28 15.61
C TYR A 259 -11.70 2.93 14.79
N GLU A 260 -12.75 2.49 15.49
CA GLU A 260 -14.04 2.20 14.86
C GLU A 260 -14.62 3.42 14.13
N SER A 261 -14.66 4.60 14.79
CA SER A 261 -15.19 5.80 14.17
C SER A 261 -14.35 6.27 12.97
N VAL A 262 -13.02 6.16 13.05
CA VAL A 262 -12.12 6.56 11.98
C VAL A 262 -12.18 5.60 10.79
N LEU A 263 -12.21 4.29 11.03
CA LEU A 263 -12.28 3.30 9.95
C LEU A 263 -13.67 3.27 9.29
N LYS A 264 -14.73 3.67 9.99
CA LYS A 264 -16.08 3.82 9.42
C LYS A 264 -16.18 4.93 8.37
N GLU A 265 -15.27 5.89 8.35
CA GLU A 265 -15.22 6.93 7.32
C GLU A 265 -14.80 6.39 5.95
N ILE A 266 -14.19 5.20 5.88
CA ILE A 266 -13.80 4.58 4.61
C ILE A 266 -15.08 4.18 3.85
N SER A 267 -15.41 4.93 2.80
CA SER A 267 -16.58 4.70 1.95
C SER A 267 -16.35 3.67 0.86
N ALA A 268 -15.06 3.43 0.52
CA ALA A 268 -14.64 2.51 -0.51
C ALA A 268 -15.08 1.07 -0.21
N ARG A 269 -15.54 0.35 -1.24
CA ARG A 269 -15.67 -1.10 -1.14
C ARG A 269 -14.28 -1.71 -0.95
N THR A 270 -14.11 -2.54 0.09
CA THR A 270 -12.79 -2.95 0.53
C THR A 270 -12.64 -4.47 0.56
N LEU A 271 -11.52 -4.97 0.01
CA LEU A 271 -11.04 -6.34 0.22
C LEU A 271 -9.86 -6.28 1.18
N VAL A 272 -9.97 -6.96 2.32
CA VAL A 272 -8.89 -7.11 3.29
C VAL A 272 -8.38 -8.54 3.21
N ILE A 273 -7.09 -8.71 2.88
CA ILE A 273 -6.46 -10.01 2.73
C ILE A 273 -5.46 -10.24 3.85
N GLY A 274 -5.66 -11.32 4.62
CA GLY A 274 -4.74 -11.82 5.64
C GLY A 274 -3.97 -13.04 5.16
N ILE A 275 -2.81 -13.28 5.76
CA ILE A 275 -1.95 -14.44 5.52
C ILE A 275 -1.81 -15.20 6.85
N ASP A 276 -2.17 -16.48 6.88
CA ASP A 276 -2.26 -17.27 8.12
C ASP A 276 -0.92 -17.47 8.83
N SER A 277 0.17 -17.50 8.08
CA SER A 277 1.53 -17.68 8.61
C SER A 277 2.32 -16.40 8.79
N ASP A 278 1.71 -15.22 8.57
CA ASP A 278 2.35 -13.92 8.76
C ASP A 278 2.47 -13.59 10.26
N THR A 279 3.71 -13.51 10.74
CA THR A 279 4.01 -13.16 12.13
C THR A 279 4.32 -11.67 12.31
N LEU A 280 4.62 -10.96 11.23
CA LEU A 280 4.89 -9.52 11.27
C LEU A 280 3.60 -8.70 11.28
N PHE A 281 2.62 -9.12 10.48
CA PHE A 281 1.26 -8.58 10.44
C PHE A 281 0.27 -9.74 10.64
N PRO A 282 0.07 -10.18 11.89
CA PRO A 282 -0.77 -11.32 12.19
C PRO A 282 -2.22 -11.08 11.74
N ILE A 283 -2.92 -12.16 11.41
CA ILE A 283 -4.25 -12.14 10.80
C ILE A 283 -5.28 -11.33 11.60
N GLU A 284 -5.10 -11.24 12.91
CA GLU A 284 -5.95 -10.46 13.82
C GLU A 284 -5.94 -8.97 13.45
N GLU A 285 -4.83 -8.44 12.95
CA GLU A 285 -4.73 -7.05 12.52
C GLU A 285 -5.56 -6.78 11.24
N GLN A 286 -5.60 -7.73 10.30
CA GLN A 286 -6.45 -7.62 9.11
C GLN A 286 -7.92 -7.85 9.44
N ARG A 287 -8.23 -8.76 10.36
CA ARG A 287 -9.61 -8.94 10.85
C ARG A 287 -10.12 -7.70 11.58
N PHE A 288 -9.24 -7.00 12.30
CA PHE A 288 -9.57 -5.72 12.91
C PHE A 288 -9.98 -4.67 11.85
N LEU A 289 -9.22 -4.55 10.76
CA LEU A 289 -9.60 -3.68 9.64
C LEU A 289 -10.96 -4.07 9.06
N GLN A 290 -11.15 -5.35 8.77
CA GLN A 290 -12.40 -5.87 8.19
C GLN A 290 -13.59 -5.64 9.12
N GLN A 291 -13.40 -5.74 10.42
CA GLN A 291 -14.47 -5.55 11.40
C GLN A 291 -15.04 -4.12 11.38
N TYR A 292 -14.19 -3.12 11.15
CA TYR A 292 -14.58 -1.71 11.30
C TYR A 292 -14.75 -0.96 9.98
N ILE A 293 -14.29 -1.49 8.86
CA ILE A 293 -14.53 -0.91 7.54
C ILE A 293 -15.89 -1.39 7.01
N PRO A 294 -16.88 -0.49 6.76
CA PRO A 294 -18.28 -0.89 6.59
C PRO A 294 -18.55 -1.81 5.39
N LYS A 295 -17.90 -1.57 4.26
CA LYS A 295 -18.12 -2.32 3.01
C LYS A 295 -16.95 -3.25 2.72
N SER A 296 -16.51 -4.01 3.73
CA SER A 296 -15.33 -4.85 3.61
C SER A 296 -15.67 -6.34 3.53
N GLN A 297 -14.85 -7.02 2.75
CA GLN A 297 -14.78 -8.49 2.65
C GLN A 297 -13.43 -8.94 3.18
N PHE A 298 -13.36 -10.17 3.69
CA PHE A 298 -12.12 -10.78 4.17
C PHE A 298 -11.71 -11.92 3.26
N GLY A 299 -10.45 -11.88 2.77
CA GLY A 299 -9.80 -12.97 2.08
C GLY A 299 -8.69 -13.58 2.93
N LEU A 300 -8.53 -14.89 2.90
CA LEU A 300 -7.45 -15.61 3.59
C LEU A 300 -6.53 -16.28 2.57
N ILE A 301 -5.23 -16.02 2.71
CA ILE A 301 -4.20 -16.79 2.03
C ILE A 301 -3.61 -17.78 3.04
N GLU A 302 -3.94 -19.05 2.87
CA GLU A 302 -3.27 -20.15 3.57
C GLU A 302 -1.92 -20.40 2.88
N SER A 303 -0.83 -20.08 3.55
CA SER A 303 0.51 -20.13 2.97
C SER A 303 1.57 -20.44 4.02
N ALA A 304 2.59 -21.18 3.64
CA ALA A 304 3.76 -21.39 4.48
C ALA A 304 4.82 -20.28 4.34
N HIS A 305 4.64 -19.29 3.42
CA HIS A 305 5.70 -18.34 3.09
C HIS A 305 5.80 -17.14 4.02
N GLY A 306 4.88 -17.00 5.00
CA GLY A 306 4.86 -15.86 5.92
C GLY A 306 4.45 -14.57 5.23
N HIS A 307 4.97 -13.44 5.69
CA HIS A 307 4.68 -12.12 5.15
C HIS A 307 4.95 -11.99 3.64
N ASP A 308 5.98 -12.68 3.12
CA ASP A 308 6.32 -12.62 1.69
C ASP A 308 5.28 -13.30 0.77
N SER A 309 4.24 -13.95 1.31
CA SER A 309 3.20 -14.65 0.52
C SER A 309 2.55 -13.74 -0.53
N PHE A 310 2.34 -12.45 -0.23
CA PHE A 310 1.77 -11.52 -1.21
C PHE A 310 2.68 -11.24 -2.43
N LEU A 311 3.96 -11.64 -2.36
CA LEU A 311 4.93 -11.59 -3.46
C LEU A 311 5.18 -12.94 -4.10
N ILE A 312 4.56 -14.02 -3.61
CA ILE A 312 4.84 -15.40 -4.03
C ILE A 312 3.56 -16.11 -4.47
N ASP A 313 2.49 -16.02 -3.68
CA ASP A 313 1.25 -16.77 -3.89
C ASP A 313 0.27 -16.05 -4.83
N TYR A 314 0.75 -15.70 -6.02
CA TYR A 314 -0.03 -14.94 -7.01
C TYR A 314 -1.34 -15.60 -7.40
N ASP A 315 -1.38 -16.93 -7.52
CA ASP A 315 -2.60 -17.66 -7.89
C ASP A 315 -3.72 -17.44 -6.88
N LYS A 316 -3.38 -17.48 -5.58
CA LYS A 316 -4.34 -17.25 -4.50
C LYS A 316 -4.80 -15.78 -4.46
N LEU A 317 -3.86 -14.85 -4.62
CA LEU A 317 -4.18 -13.42 -4.74
C LEU A 317 -5.10 -13.15 -5.94
N ASN A 318 -4.77 -13.70 -7.11
CA ASN A 318 -5.57 -13.55 -8.31
C ASN A 318 -7.01 -14.01 -8.13
N VAL A 319 -7.23 -15.14 -7.45
CA VAL A 319 -8.58 -15.66 -7.17
C VAL A 319 -9.34 -14.67 -6.27
N LEU A 320 -8.78 -14.31 -5.12
CA LEU A 320 -9.45 -13.43 -4.15
C LEU A 320 -9.77 -12.04 -4.76
N ILE A 321 -8.82 -11.46 -5.50
CA ILE A 321 -9.02 -10.14 -6.10
C ILE A 321 -10.02 -10.21 -7.26
N ARG A 322 -9.95 -11.25 -8.08
CA ARG A 322 -10.90 -11.44 -9.21
C ARG A 322 -12.32 -11.60 -8.71
N ASP A 323 -12.55 -12.41 -7.68
CA ASP A 323 -13.88 -12.60 -7.09
C ASP A 323 -14.42 -11.28 -6.54
N PHE A 324 -13.59 -10.51 -5.85
CA PHE A 324 -13.93 -9.17 -5.37
C PHE A 324 -14.35 -8.23 -6.52
N LEU A 325 -13.59 -8.17 -7.62
CA LEU A 325 -13.89 -7.30 -8.76
C LEU A 325 -15.17 -7.72 -9.49
N VAL A 326 -15.41 -9.04 -9.67
CA VAL A 326 -16.64 -9.54 -10.31
C VAL A 326 -17.89 -9.21 -9.50
N GLU A 327 -17.81 -9.29 -8.17
CA GLU A 327 -18.92 -8.89 -7.30
C GLU A 327 -19.16 -7.37 -7.34
N GLU A 328 -18.09 -6.57 -7.50
CA GLU A 328 -18.20 -5.13 -7.71
C GLU A 328 -18.97 -4.80 -8.98
N ASP A 329 -18.62 -5.42 -10.10
CA ASP A 329 -19.30 -5.23 -11.38
C ASP A 329 -20.78 -5.61 -11.29
N ARG A 330 -21.12 -6.70 -10.59
CA ARG A 330 -22.51 -7.11 -10.35
C ARG A 330 -23.26 -6.09 -9.50
N ALA A 331 -22.68 -5.62 -8.41
CA ALA A 331 -23.28 -4.63 -7.53
C ALA A 331 -23.53 -3.30 -8.26
N ASN A 332 -22.57 -2.82 -9.04
CA ASN A 332 -22.68 -1.61 -9.84
C ASN A 332 -23.79 -1.72 -10.90
N ARG A 333 -23.95 -2.88 -11.56
CA ARG A 333 -25.03 -3.14 -12.53
C ARG A 333 -26.40 -3.13 -11.85
N THR A 334 -26.52 -3.73 -10.67
CA THR A 334 -27.78 -3.75 -9.91
C THR A 334 -28.17 -2.33 -9.49
N GLU A 335 -27.24 -1.54 -8.93
CA GLU A 335 -27.51 -0.14 -8.58
C GLU A 335 -27.89 0.73 -9.80
N ALA A 336 -27.29 0.48 -10.95
CA ALA A 336 -27.63 1.20 -12.19
C ALA A 336 -29.05 0.87 -12.66
N ILE A 337 -29.47 -0.40 -12.57
CA ILE A 337 -30.82 -0.85 -12.89
C ILE A 337 -31.84 -0.20 -11.93
N ASP A 338 -31.63 -0.27 -10.63
CA ASP A 338 -32.52 0.31 -9.62
C ASP A 338 -32.66 1.84 -9.78
N LYS A 339 -31.58 2.55 -10.11
CA LYS A 339 -31.62 3.99 -10.40
C LYS A 339 -32.45 4.28 -11.65
N SER A 340 -32.27 3.51 -12.74
CA SER A 340 -33.00 3.69 -13.98
C SER A 340 -34.50 3.41 -13.81
N GLU A 341 -34.86 2.39 -13.02
CA GLU A 341 -36.25 2.09 -12.69
C GLU A 341 -36.91 3.19 -11.83
N THR A 342 -36.13 3.72 -10.87
CA THR A 342 -36.57 4.83 -10.00
C THR A 342 -36.81 6.11 -10.80
N GLU A 343 -35.93 6.45 -11.75
CA GLU A 343 -36.10 7.60 -12.65
C GLU A 343 -37.32 7.40 -13.60
N ASN A 344 -37.49 6.21 -14.19
CA ASN A 344 -38.63 5.90 -15.02
C ASN A 344 -39.95 6.01 -14.25
N LEU A 345 -40.00 5.56 -12.99
CA LEU A 345 -41.17 5.73 -12.12
C LEU A 345 -41.49 7.19 -11.79
N LYS A 346 -40.46 8.03 -11.56
CA LYS A 346 -40.63 9.48 -11.37
C LYS A 346 -41.19 10.13 -12.64
N ASP A 347 -40.63 9.83 -13.81
CA ASP A 347 -41.10 10.35 -15.10
C ASP A 347 -42.53 9.93 -15.43
N GLN A 348 -42.92 8.69 -15.13
CA GLN A 348 -44.29 8.24 -15.28
C GLN A 348 -45.26 8.99 -14.34
N LYS A 349 -44.89 9.22 -13.08
CA LYS A 349 -45.69 10.01 -12.14
C LYS A 349 -45.86 11.47 -12.61
N ILE A 350 -44.79 12.10 -13.14
CA ILE A 350 -44.86 13.46 -13.68
C ILE A 350 -45.77 13.53 -14.92
N LYS A 351 -45.63 12.57 -15.84
CA LYS A 351 -46.53 12.46 -17.03
C LYS A 351 -47.99 12.27 -16.63
N THR A 352 -48.27 11.40 -15.67
CA THR A 352 -49.63 11.15 -15.17
C THR A 352 -50.23 12.40 -14.50
N GLN A 353 -49.46 13.11 -13.68
CA GLN A 353 -49.89 14.37 -13.04
C GLN A 353 -50.15 15.47 -14.08
N THR A 354 -49.33 15.56 -15.13
CA THR A 354 -49.49 16.52 -16.21
C THR A 354 -50.76 16.24 -17.04
N LEU A 355 -51.05 14.97 -17.30
CA LEU A 355 -52.27 14.52 -17.98
C LEU A 355 -53.55 14.78 -17.16
N LEU A 356 -53.49 14.56 -15.84
CA LEU A 356 -54.58 14.90 -14.92
C LEU A 356 -54.85 16.41 -14.86
N LYS A 357 -53.81 17.25 -14.77
CA LYS A 357 -53.95 18.72 -14.83
C LYS A 357 -54.54 19.19 -16.14
N ARG A 358 -54.19 18.62 -17.27
CA ARG A 358 -54.77 18.94 -18.58
C ARG A 358 -56.22 18.53 -18.69
N LYS A 359 -56.63 17.39 -18.13
CA LYS A 359 -58.04 16.97 -18.10
C LYS A 359 -58.91 17.85 -17.21
N ILE A 360 -58.40 18.33 -16.07
CA ILE A 360 -59.14 19.25 -15.18
C ILE A 360 -59.36 20.62 -15.85
N ASN A 361 -58.35 21.13 -16.59
CA ASN A 361 -58.50 22.38 -17.33
C ASN A 361 -59.41 22.31 -18.56
N TYR A 362 -59.86 21.12 -18.99
CA TYR A 362 -60.83 20.94 -20.06
C TYR A 362 -62.26 20.79 -19.53
N LEU A 363 -62.46 20.67 -18.21
CA LEU A 363 -63.74 20.49 -17.55
C LEU A 363 -64.24 21.71 -16.77
N ILE A 364 -63.47 22.82 -16.81
CA ILE A 364 -63.83 24.17 -16.35
C ILE A 364 -63.91 25.10 -17.58
#